data_9cc7f3eade4facb325fceb937038f4ce
#
_entry.id   9cc7f3eade4facb325fceb937038f4ce
#
_cell.length_a   1.000
_cell.length_b   1.000
_cell.length_c   1.000
_cell.angle_alpha   90.00
_cell.angle_beta   90.00
_cell.angle_gamma   90.00
#
_symmetry.space_group_name_H-M   'P 1'
#
loop_
_entity.id
_entity.type
_entity.pdbx_description
1 polymer ?
#
loop_
_entity_poly.entity_id
_entity_poly.type
_entity_poly.pdbx_seq_one_letter_code
_entity_poly.pdbx_strand_id
1 'polypeptide(L)'
;MIVLMAGLPGSGKTTLAQELALRISGRVLNKDEVRHSLFAANEIEYSSGQDDFCLQVMLETAGYLLQRDQNRTVFLDGRPFSRRYQIENVVNAAASMRQSWRILECVCPEEIVKQRLEEQAEKHPAANRNYQLYLEVRSRFEAITFPKNVIDTHQPLEVCVERALLALR
;
A
#
# COMPACT_ATOMS: atom_id res chain seq x y z
N MET A 1 10.12 -5.81 -10.12
CA MET A 1 10.08 -5.87 -8.64
C MET A 1 8.69 -5.46 -8.13
N ILE A 2 8.19 -6.10 -7.08
CA ILE A 2 6.92 -5.74 -6.39
C ILE A 2 7.23 -5.09 -5.04
N VAL A 3 6.60 -3.95 -4.74
CA VAL A 3 6.78 -3.22 -3.47
C VAL A 3 5.44 -3.13 -2.74
N LEU A 4 5.39 -3.67 -1.52
CA LEU A 4 4.23 -3.55 -0.64
C LEU A 4 4.34 -2.26 0.17
N MET A 5 3.35 -1.39 0.05
CA MET A 5 3.22 -0.18 0.88
C MET A 5 2.42 -0.52 2.13
N ALA A 6 3.11 -0.91 3.20
CA ALA A 6 2.50 -1.34 4.47
C ALA A 6 2.38 -0.19 5.49
N GLY A 7 1.49 -0.34 6.45
CA GLY A 7 1.30 0.62 7.55
C GLY A 7 -0.16 1.05 7.74
N LEU A 8 -0.45 1.70 8.84
CA LEU A 8 -1.79 2.11 9.26
C LEU A 8 -2.46 3.13 8.29
N PRO A 9 -3.79 3.26 8.27
CA PRO A 9 -4.46 4.36 7.58
C PRO A 9 -3.88 5.72 8.00
N GLY A 10 -3.72 6.66 7.07
CA GLY A 10 -3.15 7.99 7.36
C GLY A 10 -1.62 8.04 7.49
N SER A 11 -0.90 6.90 7.42
CA SER A 11 0.56 6.86 7.55
C SER A 11 1.35 7.32 6.31
N GLY A 12 0.75 7.95 5.32
CA GLY A 12 1.46 8.55 4.17
C GLY A 12 1.88 7.59 3.05
N LYS A 13 1.44 6.33 3.05
CA LYS A 13 1.77 5.29 2.04
C LYS A 13 1.56 5.76 0.60
N THR A 14 0.37 6.25 0.30
CA THR A 14 -0.03 6.65 -1.06
C THR A 14 0.84 7.80 -1.59
N THR A 15 1.07 8.83 -0.77
CA THR A 15 1.92 9.96 -1.14
C THR A 15 3.35 9.50 -1.44
N LEU A 16 3.91 8.65 -0.58
CA LEU A 16 5.25 8.12 -0.78
C LEU A 16 5.31 7.22 -2.03
N ALA A 17 4.33 6.34 -2.23
CA ALA A 17 4.28 5.44 -3.40
C ALA A 17 4.20 6.21 -4.71
N GLN A 18 3.37 7.26 -4.77
CA GLN A 18 3.24 8.12 -5.96
C GLN A 18 4.55 8.83 -6.27
N GLU A 19 5.20 9.43 -5.28
CA GLU A 19 6.46 10.13 -5.47
C GLU A 19 7.59 9.17 -5.89
N LEU A 20 7.69 7.99 -5.27
CA LEU A 20 8.65 6.96 -5.67
C LEU A 20 8.41 6.51 -7.11
N ALA A 21 7.15 6.27 -7.49
CA ALA A 21 6.82 5.85 -8.84
C ALA A 21 7.22 6.89 -9.89
N LEU A 22 7.07 8.18 -9.60
CA LEU A 22 7.54 9.26 -10.47
C LEU A 22 9.08 9.23 -10.63
N ARG A 23 9.83 9.03 -9.53
CA ARG A 23 11.30 9.06 -9.53
C ARG A 23 11.95 7.89 -10.28
N ILE A 24 11.32 6.72 -10.29
CA ILE A 24 11.88 5.50 -10.90
C ILE A 24 11.03 4.95 -12.06
N SER A 25 10.12 5.74 -12.62
CA SER A 25 9.19 5.33 -13.67
C SER A 25 8.42 4.05 -13.30
N GLY A 26 8.05 3.94 -12.03
CA GLY A 26 7.28 2.83 -11.48
C GLY A 26 5.78 2.93 -11.77
N ARG A 27 5.02 1.93 -11.33
CA ARG A 27 3.55 1.94 -11.39
C ARG A 27 2.95 1.74 -10.00
N VAL A 28 2.06 2.61 -9.58
CA VAL A 28 1.23 2.40 -8.40
C VAL A 28 -0.06 1.70 -8.82
N LEU A 29 -0.40 0.63 -8.14
CA LEU A 29 -1.71 -0.01 -8.19
C LEU A 29 -2.34 0.21 -6.81
N ASN A 30 -3.43 0.97 -6.77
CA ASN A 30 -4.12 1.31 -5.53
C ASN A 30 -5.40 0.48 -5.40
N LYS A 31 -5.56 -0.23 -4.28
CA LYS A 31 -6.69 -1.13 -4.02
C LYS A 31 -8.04 -0.39 -4.05
N ASP A 32 -8.09 0.82 -3.52
CA ASP A 32 -9.36 1.56 -3.45
C ASP A 32 -9.78 2.10 -4.82
N GLU A 33 -8.81 2.49 -5.66
CA GLU A 33 -9.06 2.84 -7.07
C GLU A 33 -9.55 1.61 -7.85
N VAL A 34 -8.92 0.46 -7.68
CA VAL A 34 -9.34 -0.81 -8.30
C VAL A 34 -10.76 -1.16 -7.88
N ARG A 35 -11.08 -1.06 -6.58
CA ARG A 35 -12.44 -1.30 -6.08
C ARG A 35 -13.47 -0.40 -6.77
N HIS A 36 -13.24 0.89 -6.83
CA HIS A 36 -14.17 1.84 -7.46
C HIS A 36 -14.28 1.66 -8.97
N SER A 37 -13.27 1.07 -9.62
CA SER A 37 -13.33 0.76 -11.06
C SER A 37 -14.09 -0.52 -11.38
N LEU A 38 -14.18 -1.45 -10.42
CA LEU A 38 -14.79 -2.76 -10.62
C LEU A 38 -16.23 -2.86 -10.11
N PHE A 39 -16.57 -2.13 -9.04
CA PHE A 39 -17.84 -2.26 -8.33
C PHE A 39 -18.66 -0.96 -8.43
N ALA A 40 -19.96 -1.10 -8.62
CA ALA A 40 -20.87 0.03 -8.46
C ALA A 40 -20.93 0.49 -6.99
N ALA A 41 -21.35 1.73 -6.75
CA ALA A 41 -21.34 2.32 -5.40
C ALA A 41 -22.13 1.50 -4.35
N ASN A 42 -23.23 0.84 -4.78
CA ASN A 42 -24.05 -0.03 -3.94
C ASN A 42 -23.48 -1.45 -3.74
N GLU A 43 -22.39 -1.79 -4.42
CA GLU A 43 -21.70 -3.08 -4.32
C GLU A 43 -20.43 -2.99 -3.49
N ILE A 44 -20.03 -1.77 -3.05
CA ILE A 44 -18.83 -1.55 -2.25
C ILE A 44 -19.10 -1.95 -0.81
N GLU A 45 -18.36 -2.95 -0.31
CA GLU A 45 -18.54 -3.51 1.03
C GLU A 45 -17.46 -3.13 2.04
N TYR A 46 -16.29 -2.73 1.60
CA TYR A 46 -15.08 -2.58 2.45
C TYR A 46 -14.77 -3.82 3.31
N SER A 47 -15.21 -5.00 2.87
CA SER A 47 -14.94 -6.28 3.52
C SER A 47 -13.54 -6.80 3.22
N SER A 48 -13.03 -7.71 4.08
CA SER A 48 -11.76 -8.39 3.81
C SER A 48 -11.79 -9.21 2.52
N GLY A 49 -12.95 -9.82 2.19
CA GLY A 49 -13.13 -10.58 0.96
C GLY A 49 -13.00 -9.69 -0.29
N GLN A 50 -13.66 -8.52 -0.30
CA GLN A 50 -13.55 -7.58 -1.40
C GLN A 50 -12.14 -6.97 -1.49
N ASP A 51 -11.48 -6.74 -0.33
CA ASP A 51 -10.07 -6.31 -0.27
C ASP A 51 -9.13 -7.35 -0.89
N ASP A 52 -9.35 -8.64 -0.59
CA ASP A 52 -8.54 -9.75 -1.12
C ASP A 52 -8.77 -9.91 -2.63
N PHE A 53 -10.01 -9.77 -3.10
CA PHE A 53 -10.34 -9.78 -4.53
C PHE A 53 -9.63 -8.63 -5.27
N CYS A 54 -9.71 -7.40 -4.77
CA CYS A 54 -9.02 -6.27 -5.38
C CYS A 54 -7.49 -6.48 -5.41
N LEU A 55 -6.91 -7.03 -4.33
CA LEU A 55 -5.49 -7.36 -4.31
C LEU A 55 -5.13 -8.41 -5.37
N GLN A 56 -5.97 -9.43 -5.57
CA GLN A 56 -5.77 -10.42 -6.62
C GLN A 56 -5.72 -9.78 -8.01
N VAL A 57 -6.65 -8.87 -8.33
CA VAL A 57 -6.65 -8.11 -9.58
C VAL A 57 -5.38 -7.27 -9.74
N MET A 58 -4.93 -6.64 -8.65
CA MET A 58 -3.66 -5.88 -8.65
C MET A 58 -2.46 -6.79 -8.94
N LEU A 59 -2.42 -8.00 -8.37
CA LEU A 59 -1.34 -8.97 -8.60
C LEU A 59 -1.33 -9.50 -10.03
N GLU A 60 -2.48 -9.79 -10.61
CA GLU A 60 -2.60 -10.18 -12.02
C GLU A 60 -2.14 -9.06 -12.94
N THR A 61 -2.55 -7.82 -12.65
CA THR A 61 -2.10 -6.63 -13.39
C THR A 61 -0.59 -6.44 -13.26
N ALA A 62 -0.03 -6.60 -12.05
CA ALA A 62 1.41 -6.53 -11.82
C ALA A 62 2.16 -7.59 -12.63
N GLY A 63 1.67 -8.84 -12.66
CA GLY A 63 2.22 -9.91 -13.46
C GLY A 63 2.27 -9.57 -14.95
N TYR A 64 1.17 -9.05 -15.49
CA TYR A 64 1.10 -8.62 -16.90
C TYR A 64 2.12 -7.50 -17.21
N LEU A 65 2.25 -6.50 -16.32
CA LEU A 65 3.19 -5.39 -16.51
C LEU A 65 4.65 -5.87 -16.44
N LEU A 66 4.97 -6.73 -15.48
CA LEU A 66 6.32 -7.25 -15.24
C LEU A 66 6.77 -8.27 -16.30
N GLN A 67 5.86 -8.97 -16.97
CA GLN A 67 6.17 -9.78 -18.14
C GLN A 67 6.65 -8.94 -19.33
N ARG A 68 6.13 -7.72 -19.49
CA ARG A 68 6.52 -6.79 -20.56
C ARG A 68 7.78 -6.01 -20.26
N ASP A 69 8.02 -5.72 -18.97
CA ASP A 69 9.19 -4.98 -18.52
C ASP A 69 9.61 -5.52 -17.15
N GLN A 70 10.56 -6.45 -17.13
CA GLN A 70 11.05 -7.11 -15.91
C GLN A 70 11.77 -6.16 -14.95
N ASN A 71 12.26 -5.02 -15.45
CA ASN A 71 12.94 -4.01 -14.64
C ASN A 71 11.98 -3.02 -13.98
N ARG A 72 10.71 -3.04 -14.37
CA ARG A 72 9.68 -2.17 -13.79
C ARG A 72 9.49 -2.44 -12.29
N THR A 73 9.21 -1.38 -11.54
CA THR A 73 8.76 -1.49 -10.15
C THR A 73 7.26 -1.24 -10.07
N VAL A 74 6.55 -2.16 -9.41
CA VAL A 74 5.10 -2.05 -9.16
C VAL A 74 4.86 -1.92 -7.67
N PHE A 75 4.25 -0.80 -7.26
CA PHE A 75 3.87 -0.52 -5.88
C PHE A 75 2.42 -0.97 -5.66
N LEU A 76 2.21 -1.80 -4.63
CA LEU A 76 0.88 -2.21 -4.18
C LEU A 76 0.47 -1.33 -2.99
N ASP A 77 -0.50 -0.45 -3.21
CA ASP A 77 -0.98 0.54 -2.24
C ASP A 77 -2.46 0.34 -1.89
N GLY A 78 -2.97 1.11 -0.90
CA GLY A 78 -4.37 1.09 -0.49
C GLY A 78 -4.72 -0.03 0.51
N ARG A 79 -3.75 -0.88 0.90
CA ARG A 79 -3.94 -1.92 1.93
C ARG A 79 -2.95 -1.72 3.07
N PRO A 80 -3.39 -1.84 4.36
CA PRO A 80 -2.47 -1.75 5.50
C PRO A 80 -1.44 -2.88 5.58
N PHE A 81 -1.73 -4.06 4.98
CA PHE A 81 -0.98 -5.31 5.18
C PHE A 81 -0.85 -5.67 6.66
N SER A 82 -1.98 -5.56 7.36
CA SER A 82 -2.10 -5.73 8.82
C SER A 82 -2.16 -7.18 9.27
N ARG A 83 -2.19 -8.13 8.37
CA ARG A 83 -2.24 -9.57 8.62
C ARG A 83 -1.15 -10.31 7.86
N ARG A 84 -0.55 -11.30 8.50
CA ARG A 84 0.53 -12.09 7.92
C ARG A 84 0.16 -12.70 6.56
N TYR A 85 -1.03 -13.31 6.44
CA TYR A 85 -1.46 -13.96 5.20
C TYR A 85 -1.51 -13.02 4.00
N GLN A 86 -1.79 -11.72 4.24
CA GLN A 86 -1.85 -10.70 3.18
C GLN A 86 -0.48 -10.50 2.54
N ILE A 87 0.57 -10.51 3.35
CA ILE A 87 1.95 -10.40 2.88
C ILE A 87 2.37 -11.72 2.20
N GLU A 88 2.04 -12.87 2.79
CA GLU A 88 2.32 -14.19 2.22
C GLU A 88 1.72 -14.34 0.81
N ASN A 89 0.49 -13.88 0.59
CA ASN A 89 -0.14 -13.89 -0.72
C ASN A 89 0.69 -13.12 -1.77
N VAL A 90 1.19 -11.93 -1.42
CA VAL A 90 2.03 -11.14 -2.34
C VAL A 90 3.39 -11.79 -2.55
N VAL A 91 4.03 -12.30 -1.50
CA VAL A 91 5.33 -12.98 -1.58
C VAL A 91 5.25 -14.21 -2.49
N ASN A 92 4.20 -15.03 -2.32
CA ASN A 92 3.95 -16.20 -3.14
C ASN A 92 3.69 -15.83 -4.61
N ALA A 93 2.90 -14.78 -4.86
CA ALA A 93 2.67 -14.26 -6.20
C ALA A 93 3.97 -13.73 -6.84
N ALA A 94 4.79 -12.97 -6.10
CA ALA A 94 6.09 -12.51 -6.58
C ALA A 94 7.01 -13.67 -6.94
N ALA A 95 7.06 -14.71 -6.11
CA ALA A 95 7.84 -15.92 -6.37
C ALA A 95 7.37 -16.63 -7.65
N SER A 96 6.07 -16.80 -7.87
CA SER A 96 5.51 -17.40 -9.10
C SER A 96 5.85 -16.60 -10.36
N MET A 97 5.95 -15.29 -10.23
CA MET A 97 6.36 -14.37 -11.30
C MET A 97 7.90 -14.27 -11.46
N ARG A 98 8.68 -14.94 -10.62
CA ARG A 98 10.15 -14.82 -10.53
C ARG A 98 10.61 -13.37 -10.31
N GLN A 99 9.86 -12.62 -9.52
CA GLN A 99 10.13 -11.23 -9.18
C GLN A 99 10.62 -11.07 -7.76
N SER A 100 11.53 -10.11 -7.55
CA SER A 100 11.88 -9.67 -6.21
C SER A 100 10.75 -8.85 -5.59
N TRP A 101 10.71 -8.81 -4.26
CA TRP A 101 9.76 -7.99 -3.52
C TRP A 101 10.46 -7.20 -2.40
N ARG A 102 9.83 -6.12 -1.97
CA ARG A 102 10.24 -5.31 -0.82
C ARG A 102 9.00 -4.87 -0.04
N ILE A 103 9.16 -4.64 1.25
CA ILE A 103 8.14 -4.03 2.10
C ILE A 103 8.65 -2.68 2.57
N LEU A 104 7.91 -1.62 2.29
CA LEU A 104 8.07 -0.30 2.88
C LEU A 104 6.96 -0.11 3.92
N GLU A 105 7.31 -0.20 5.21
CA GLU A 105 6.37 0.04 6.31
C GLU A 105 6.41 1.52 6.67
N CYS A 106 5.36 2.24 6.30
CA CYS A 106 5.19 3.66 6.64
C CYS A 106 4.65 3.78 8.07
N VAL A 107 5.41 4.45 8.92
CA VAL A 107 5.02 4.79 10.30
C VAL A 107 4.88 6.29 10.47
N CYS A 108 4.03 6.70 11.41
CA CYS A 108 3.81 8.11 11.72
C CYS A 108 3.23 8.23 13.13
N PRO A 109 3.58 9.27 13.92
CA PRO A 109 2.96 9.55 15.21
C PRO A 109 1.43 9.68 15.08
N GLU A 110 0.71 9.20 16.10
CA GLU A 110 -0.76 9.12 16.09
C GLU A 110 -1.42 10.48 15.92
N GLU A 111 -0.89 11.51 16.56
CA GLU A 111 -1.39 12.88 16.48
C GLU A 111 -1.37 13.41 15.04
N ILE A 112 -0.27 13.14 14.32
CA ILE A 112 -0.12 13.52 12.91
C ILE A 112 -1.07 12.72 12.01
N VAL A 113 -1.24 11.42 12.30
CA VAL A 113 -2.20 10.58 11.57
C VAL A 113 -3.61 11.12 11.74
N LYS A 114 -4.01 11.48 12.96
CA LYS A 114 -5.33 12.04 13.25
C LYS A 114 -5.59 13.31 12.45
N GLN A 115 -4.66 14.26 12.50
CA GLN A 115 -4.73 15.50 11.72
C GLN A 115 -4.87 15.22 10.21
N ARG A 116 -4.03 14.34 9.65
CA ARG A 116 -4.07 13.99 8.22
C ARG A 116 -5.40 13.36 7.81
N LEU A 117 -5.98 12.50 8.66
CA LEU A 117 -7.26 11.86 8.37
C LEU A 117 -8.42 12.86 8.41
N GLU A 118 -8.39 13.83 9.33
CA GLU A 118 -9.38 14.92 9.41
C GLU A 118 -9.29 15.84 8.18
N GLU A 119 -8.08 16.26 7.78
CA GLU A 119 -7.86 17.14 6.62
C GLU A 119 -8.21 16.50 5.26
N GLN A 120 -8.11 15.17 5.17
CA GLN A 120 -8.31 14.40 3.93
C GLN A 120 -9.67 13.71 3.84
N ALA A 121 -10.55 13.88 4.82
CA ALA A 121 -11.80 13.14 4.93
C ALA A 121 -12.68 13.22 3.66
N GLU A 122 -12.72 14.38 3.01
CA GLU A 122 -13.55 14.63 1.83
C GLU A 122 -12.87 14.27 0.48
N LYS A 123 -11.57 13.99 0.49
CA LYS A 123 -10.76 13.85 -0.74
C LYS A 123 -10.35 12.44 -1.07
N HIS A 124 -10.59 11.48 -0.17
CA HIS A 124 -10.10 10.12 -0.34
C HIS A 124 -11.15 9.20 -0.99
N PRO A 125 -10.77 8.31 -1.94
CA PRO A 125 -11.70 7.36 -2.58
C PRO A 125 -12.45 6.47 -1.59
N ALA A 126 -11.79 5.99 -0.52
CA ALA A 126 -12.45 5.18 0.50
C ALA A 126 -13.24 6.08 1.48
N ALA A 127 -14.56 6.05 1.39
CA ALA A 127 -15.46 6.85 2.23
C ALA A 127 -15.38 6.52 3.74
N ASN A 128 -14.94 5.31 4.09
CA ASN A 128 -14.79 4.85 5.47
C ASN A 128 -13.42 5.22 6.08
N ARG A 129 -12.55 5.96 5.39
CA ARG A 129 -11.22 6.33 5.87
C ARG A 129 -11.29 7.47 6.88
N ASN A 130 -11.37 7.12 8.15
CA ASN A 130 -11.45 8.04 9.28
C ASN A 130 -10.58 7.55 10.46
N TYR A 131 -10.54 8.32 11.55
CA TYR A 131 -9.76 7.96 12.74
C TYR A 131 -10.28 6.70 13.44
N GLN A 132 -11.59 6.42 13.38
CA GLN A 132 -12.15 5.19 13.93
C GLN A 132 -11.60 3.96 13.21
N LEU A 133 -11.53 3.97 11.87
CA LEU A 133 -10.90 2.91 11.08
C LEU A 133 -9.40 2.74 11.45
N TYR A 134 -8.68 3.84 11.69
CA TYR A 134 -7.30 3.77 12.17
C TYR A 134 -7.18 2.98 13.47
N LEU A 135 -8.02 3.27 14.48
CA LEU A 135 -8.02 2.56 15.76
C LEU A 135 -8.37 1.08 15.60
N GLU A 136 -9.36 0.75 14.78
CA GLU A 136 -9.75 -0.63 14.48
C GLU A 136 -8.63 -1.41 13.79
N VAL A 137 -7.99 -0.84 12.78
CA VAL A 137 -6.87 -1.49 12.09
C VAL A 137 -5.69 -1.66 13.03
N ARG A 138 -5.36 -0.62 13.83
CA ARG A 138 -4.27 -0.66 14.82
C ARG A 138 -4.47 -1.76 15.85
N SER A 139 -5.69 -1.93 16.37
CA SER A 139 -5.98 -2.94 17.41
C SER A 139 -5.75 -4.37 16.93
N ARG A 140 -5.82 -4.62 15.63
CA ARG A 140 -5.66 -5.94 15.01
C ARG A 140 -4.43 -6.06 14.11
N PHE A 141 -3.54 -5.04 14.14
CA PHE A 141 -2.33 -5.04 13.31
C PHE A 141 -1.31 -6.04 13.86
N GLU A 142 -1.03 -7.07 13.08
CA GLU A 142 0.02 -8.05 13.38
C GLU A 142 1.39 -7.47 13.05
N ALA A 143 2.37 -7.65 13.92
CA ALA A 143 3.73 -7.21 13.64
C ALA A 143 4.25 -7.86 12.36
N ILE A 144 4.74 -7.04 11.42
CA ILE A 144 5.33 -7.55 10.18
C ILE A 144 6.67 -8.20 10.51
N THR A 145 6.74 -9.52 10.38
CA THR A 145 7.94 -10.33 10.66
C THR A 145 8.81 -10.59 9.42
N PHE A 146 8.32 -10.25 8.24
CA PHE A 146 9.09 -10.29 7.00
C PHE A 146 10.16 -9.20 6.95
N PRO A 147 11.25 -9.39 6.18
CA PRO A 147 12.22 -8.33 5.93
C PRO A 147 11.52 -7.07 5.39
N LYS A 148 11.71 -5.96 6.07
CA LYS A 148 11.05 -4.69 5.76
C LYS A 148 11.96 -3.50 6.02
N ASN A 149 11.66 -2.39 5.34
CA ASN A 149 12.27 -1.10 5.62
C ASN A 149 11.20 -0.17 6.21
N VAL A 150 11.49 0.38 7.38
CA VAL A 150 10.59 1.29 8.09
C VAL A 150 10.88 2.71 7.64
N ILE A 151 9.85 3.41 7.16
CA ILE A 151 9.91 4.81 6.72
C ILE A 151 9.06 5.66 7.65
N ASP A 152 9.71 6.51 8.43
CA ASP A 152 9.03 7.51 9.26
C ASP A 152 8.55 8.67 8.39
N THR A 153 7.27 8.69 8.09
CA THR A 153 6.63 9.68 7.22
C THR A 153 6.25 10.98 7.94
N HIS A 154 6.64 11.13 9.21
CA HIS A 154 6.62 12.44 9.88
C HIS A 154 7.76 13.34 9.36
N GLN A 155 8.82 12.74 8.84
CA GLN A 155 9.92 13.45 8.20
C GLN A 155 9.45 14.14 6.89
N PRO A 156 10.20 15.16 6.41
CA PRO A 156 9.95 15.75 5.10
C PRO A 156 9.88 14.70 4.00
N LEU A 157 8.97 14.88 3.04
CA LEU A 157 8.73 13.90 1.96
C LEU A 157 10.02 13.52 1.22
N GLU A 158 10.89 14.48 0.93
CA GLU A 158 12.15 14.22 0.23
C GLU A 158 13.04 13.26 1.01
N VAL A 159 13.15 13.42 2.32
CA VAL A 159 13.91 12.51 3.19
C VAL A 159 13.30 11.10 3.19
N CYS A 160 11.97 10.99 3.19
CA CYS A 160 11.27 9.71 3.09
C CYS A 160 11.55 9.02 1.75
N VAL A 161 11.52 9.79 0.66
CA VAL A 161 11.79 9.32 -0.70
C VAL A 161 13.22 8.81 -0.83
N GLU A 162 14.21 9.58 -0.38
CA GLU A 162 15.63 9.18 -0.43
C GLU A 162 15.87 7.87 0.33
N ARG A 163 15.33 7.75 1.55
CA ARG A 163 15.43 6.52 2.35
C ARG A 163 14.76 5.33 1.67
N ALA A 164 13.58 5.55 1.11
CA ALA A 164 12.86 4.50 0.42
C ALA A 164 13.58 4.06 -0.87
N LEU A 165 14.14 4.98 -1.65
CA LEU A 165 14.94 4.66 -2.85
C LEU A 165 16.19 3.83 -2.51
N LEU A 166 16.85 4.12 -1.38
CA LEU A 166 17.98 3.30 -0.91
C LEU A 166 17.52 1.87 -0.54
N ALA A 167 16.33 1.72 0.03
CA ALA A 167 15.75 0.43 0.40
C ALA A 167 15.30 -0.41 -0.81
N LEU A 168 15.12 0.21 -1.98
CA LEU A 168 14.70 -0.47 -3.22
C LEU A 168 15.90 -0.93 -4.08
N ARG A 169 17.10 -0.58 -3.75
CA ARG A 169 18.34 -1.06 -4.39
C ARG A 169 18.67 -2.48 -3.91
#